data_41e15d03fc032262189cb1bf2d81aeea
#
_entry.id   41e15d03fc032262189cb1bf2d81aeea
#
_cell.length_a   1.000
_cell.length_b   1.000
_cell.length_c   1.000
_cell.angle_alpha   90.00
_cell.angle_beta   90.00
_cell.angle_gamma   90.00
#
_symmetry.space_group_name_H-M   'P 1'
#
loop_
_entity.id
_entity.type
_entity.pdbx_description
1 polymer ?
#
loop_
_entity_poly.entity_id
_entity_poly.type
_entity_poly.pdbx_seq_one_letter_code
_entity_poly.pdbx_strand_id
1 'polypeptide(L)'
;MIKTIKLNEEKELTMSNNLAWATIYKDQFGHDIVPDIMPIMSAVLRLINDMAQYTDVSELLKKVDFQTLQESLIELCAFQFTDLINLVWAFCKAYDDGTEDPNKWVRQFDEFPLDIIAPAIFELLTKGLISSKNLKSLQRVTPMKA
;
A
#
# COMPACT_ATOMS: atom_id res chain seq x y z
N MET A 1 3.82 1.68 -12.16
CA MET A 1 2.40 2.02 -11.91
C MET A 1 2.33 3.36 -11.20
N ILE A 2 1.47 4.22 -11.66
CA ILE A 2 1.18 5.51 -11.03
C ILE A 2 -0.27 5.46 -10.55
N LYS A 3 -0.50 5.92 -9.33
CA LYS A 3 -1.82 5.92 -8.74
C LYS A 3 -2.12 7.25 -8.08
N THR A 4 -3.27 7.81 -8.40
CA THR A 4 -3.76 9.03 -7.76
C THR A 4 -4.98 8.70 -6.91
N ILE A 5 -4.97 9.15 -5.66
CA ILE A 5 -6.10 8.99 -4.74
C ILE A 5 -6.53 10.35 -4.21
N LYS A 6 -7.83 10.48 -3.94
CA LYS A 6 -8.37 11.66 -3.28
C LYS A 6 -8.52 11.37 -1.80
N LEU A 7 -7.88 12.20 -0.97
CA LEU A 7 -8.03 12.12 0.49
C LEU A 7 -9.32 12.81 0.93
N ASN A 8 -9.63 13.93 0.27
CA ASN A 8 -10.85 14.70 0.47
C ASN A 8 -11.06 15.57 -0.78
N GLU A 9 -12.00 16.50 -0.76
CA GLU A 9 -12.31 17.36 -1.90
C GLU A 9 -11.16 18.28 -2.31
N GLU A 10 -10.26 18.60 -1.39
CA GLU A 10 -9.18 19.57 -1.61
C GLU A 10 -7.83 18.92 -1.83
N LYS A 11 -7.62 17.68 -1.38
CA LYS A 11 -6.31 17.03 -1.41
C LYS A 11 -6.33 15.72 -2.18
N GLU A 12 -5.36 15.59 -3.07
CA GLU A 12 -5.05 14.31 -3.73
C GLU A 12 -3.58 13.98 -3.55
N LEU A 13 -3.28 12.68 -3.64
CA LEU A 13 -1.93 12.17 -3.65
C LEU A 13 -1.71 11.39 -4.95
N THR A 14 -0.60 11.67 -5.62
CA THR A 14 -0.15 10.87 -6.75
C THR A 14 1.15 10.18 -6.38
N MET A 15 1.16 8.88 -6.57
CA MET A 15 2.24 7.99 -6.12
C MET A 15 2.72 7.12 -7.26
N SER A 16 3.99 6.72 -7.20
CA SER A 16 4.57 5.75 -8.12
C SER A 16 5.25 4.64 -7.35
N ASN A 17 5.09 3.41 -7.80
CA ASN A 17 5.81 2.27 -7.25
C ASN A 17 7.05 1.89 -8.07
N ASN A 18 7.60 2.82 -8.85
CA ASN A 18 8.91 2.56 -9.43
C ASN A 18 9.92 2.33 -8.30
N LEU A 19 10.97 1.57 -8.58
CA LEU A 19 11.87 1.11 -7.51
C LEU A 19 12.60 2.22 -6.77
N ALA A 20 12.57 3.44 -7.28
CA ALA A 20 13.18 4.59 -6.60
C ALA A 20 12.61 4.81 -5.19
N TRP A 21 11.34 4.45 -4.94
CA TRP A 21 10.73 4.63 -3.63
C TRP A 21 11.50 3.92 -2.52
N ALA A 22 12.05 2.76 -2.80
CA ALA A 22 12.80 1.98 -1.82
C ALA A 22 14.11 2.68 -1.43
N THR A 23 14.85 3.17 -2.42
CA THR A 23 16.07 3.93 -2.20
C THR A 23 15.79 5.26 -1.51
N ILE A 24 14.75 5.96 -1.96
CA ILE A 24 14.31 7.22 -1.36
C ILE A 24 13.99 7.01 0.13
N TYR A 25 13.26 5.96 0.45
CA TYR A 25 12.92 5.64 1.84
C TYR A 25 14.17 5.38 2.68
N LYS A 26 15.03 4.51 2.19
CA LYS A 26 16.27 4.15 2.91
C LYS A 26 17.17 5.35 3.13
N ASP A 27 17.35 6.18 2.12
CA ASP A 27 18.22 7.37 2.21
C ASP A 27 17.69 8.37 3.23
N GLN A 28 16.38 8.53 3.29
CA GLN A 28 15.74 9.48 4.21
C GLN A 28 15.68 8.98 5.65
N PHE A 29 15.33 7.70 5.84
CA PHE A 29 15.00 7.16 7.15
C PHE A 29 16.08 6.22 7.72
N GLY A 30 17.11 5.92 6.94
CA GLY A 30 18.28 5.19 7.42
C GLY A 30 18.14 3.67 7.47
N HIS A 31 17.02 3.11 7.02
CA HIS A 31 16.81 1.66 6.99
C HIS A 31 15.88 1.27 5.86
N ASP A 32 15.97 0.01 5.43
CA ASP A 32 15.10 -0.55 4.43
C ASP A 32 13.78 -0.95 5.09
N ILE A 33 12.66 -0.51 4.51
CA ILE A 33 11.34 -0.83 5.05
C ILE A 33 10.80 -2.19 4.60
N VAL A 34 11.35 -2.78 3.56
CA VAL A 34 10.82 -4.03 2.98
C VAL A 34 10.71 -5.15 4.02
N PRO A 35 11.71 -5.40 4.88
CA PRO A 35 11.57 -6.42 5.92
C PRO A 35 10.39 -6.19 6.87
N ASP A 36 10.04 -4.93 7.12
CA ASP A 36 8.92 -4.57 8.00
C ASP A 36 7.57 -4.71 7.28
N ILE A 37 7.57 -4.54 5.96
CA ILE A 37 6.36 -4.63 5.15
C ILE A 37 5.98 -6.08 4.84
N MET A 38 6.94 -6.98 4.71
CA MET A 38 6.69 -8.34 4.24
C MET A 38 5.70 -9.12 5.12
N PRO A 39 5.74 -9.07 6.44
CA PRO A 39 4.71 -9.72 7.25
C PRO A 39 3.32 -9.16 6.99
N ILE A 40 3.22 -7.87 6.74
CA ILE A 40 1.99 -7.16 6.43
C ILE A 40 1.44 -7.65 5.09
N MET A 41 2.29 -7.68 4.08
CA MET A 41 1.90 -8.17 2.76
C MET A 41 1.45 -9.62 2.81
N SER A 42 2.14 -10.45 3.58
CA SER A 42 1.76 -11.85 3.76
C SER A 42 0.37 -11.97 4.41
N ALA A 43 0.08 -11.15 5.41
CA ALA A 43 -1.22 -11.13 6.05
C ALA A 43 -2.33 -10.69 5.08
N VAL A 44 -2.07 -9.65 4.29
CA VAL A 44 -3.02 -9.16 3.30
C VAL A 44 -3.26 -10.18 2.19
N LEU A 45 -2.20 -10.82 1.71
CA LEU A 45 -2.32 -11.85 0.68
C LEU A 45 -3.10 -13.07 1.18
N ARG A 46 -2.94 -13.45 2.44
CA ARG A 46 -3.75 -14.49 3.06
C ARG A 46 -5.22 -14.11 3.13
N LEU A 47 -5.50 -12.87 3.50
CA LEU A 47 -6.87 -12.36 3.53
C LEU A 47 -7.49 -12.39 2.14
N ILE A 48 -6.77 -11.94 1.13
CA ILE A 48 -7.19 -11.99 -0.26
C ILE A 48 -7.43 -13.43 -0.69
N ASN A 49 -6.56 -14.33 -0.32
CA ASN A 49 -6.67 -15.75 -0.65
C ASN A 49 -7.89 -16.39 0.01
N ASP A 50 -8.24 -15.98 1.21
CA ASP A 50 -9.44 -16.46 1.92
C ASP A 50 -10.73 -15.94 1.25
N MET A 51 -10.65 -14.82 0.55
CA MET A 51 -11.75 -14.23 -0.22
C MET A 51 -11.74 -14.66 -1.69
N ALA A 52 -11.30 -15.82 -1.96
CA ALA A 52 -10.70 -16.35 -3.19
C ALA A 52 -11.55 -16.47 -4.45
N GLN A 53 -12.78 -16.03 -4.45
CA GLN A 53 -13.64 -16.10 -5.64
C GLN A 53 -13.49 -14.91 -6.59
N TYR A 54 -12.54 -14.05 -6.34
CA TYR A 54 -12.34 -12.83 -7.10
C TYR A 54 -11.23 -12.98 -8.11
N THR A 55 -11.26 -12.17 -9.16
CA THR A 55 -10.43 -12.33 -10.34
C THR A 55 -9.24 -11.38 -10.40
N ASP A 56 -9.26 -10.29 -9.63
CA ASP A 56 -8.24 -9.24 -9.69
C ASP A 56 -7.95 -8.71 -8.30
N VAL A 57 -6.66 -8.52 -7.99
CA VAL A 57 -6.21 -7.97 -6.71
C VAL A 57 -6.80 -6.58 -6.47
N SER A 58 -6.84 -5.73 -7.49
CA SER A 58 -7.43 -4.39 -7.37
C SER A 58 -8.91 -4.45 -7.01
N GLU A 59 -9.66 -5.38 -7.61
CA GLU A 59 -11.06 -5.59 -7.29
C GLU A 59 -11.24 -6.14 -5.87
N LEU A 60 -10.37 -7.06 -5.46
CA LEU A 60 -10.40 -7.60 -4.11
C LEU A 60 -10.21 -6.51 -3.07
N LEU A 61 -9.23 -5.64 -3.29
CA LEU A 61 -8.96 -4.53 -2.38
C LEU A 61 -10.15 -3.56 -2.29
N LYS A 62 -10.89 -3.38 -3.38
CA LYS A 62 -12.09 -2.53 -3.38
C LYS A 62 -13.27 -3.19 -2.68
N LYS A 63 -13.32 -4.52 -2.67
CA LYS A 63 -14.43 -5.29 -2.09
C LYS A 63 -14.21 -5.66 -0.64
N VAL A 64 -13.00 -5.56 -0.15
CA VAL A 64 -12.71 -5.74 1.28
C VAL A 64 -13.47 -4.66 2.03
N ASP A 65 -14.36 -5.06 2.94
CA ASP A 65 -15.11 -4.08 3.71
C ASP A 65 -14.21 -3.39 4.74
N PHE A 66 -14.66 -2.22 5.18
CA PHE A 66 -13.88 -1.39 6.08
C PHE A 66 -13.57 -2.08 7.40
N GLN A 67 -14.51 -2.89 7.90
CA GLN A 67 -14.31 -3.61 9.16
C GLN A 67 -13.21 -4.67 9.04
N THR A 68 -13.22 -5.44 7.97
CA THR A 68 -12.18 -6.44 7.69
C THR A 68 -10.83 -5.77 7.50
N LEU A 69 -10.80 -4.67 6.77
CA LEU A 69 -9.60 -3.88 6.58
C LEU A 69 -9.09 -3.33 7.90
N GLN A 70 -9.98 -2.84 8.76
CA GLN A 70 -9.66 -2.30 10.07
C GLN A 70 -9.05 -3.37 10.99
N GLU A 71 -9.59 -4.59 10.99
CA GLU A 71 -9.03 -5.70 11.74
C GLU A 71 -7.61 -6.05 11.27
N SER A 72 -7.42 -6.09 9.96
CA SER A 72 -6.10 -6.27 9.36
C SER A 72 -5.15 -5.15 9.74
N LEU A 73 -5.65 -3.91 9.75
CA LEU A 73 -4.86 -2.74 10.16
C LEU A 73 -4.49 -2.76 11.64
N ILE A 74 -5.30 -3.37 12.50
CA ILE A 74 -4.96 -3.57 13.91
C ILE A 74 -3.78 -4.54 14.03
N GLU A 75 -3.74 -5.59 13.24
CA GLU A 75 -2.57 -6.45 13.13
C GLU A 75 -1.37 -5.69 12.57
N LEU A 76 -1.64 -4.77 11.64
CA LEU A 76 -0.66 -3.84 11.10
C LEU A 76 -0.23 -2.77 12.10
N CYS A 77 -0.88 -2.65 13.24
CA CYS A 77 -0.50 -1.69 14.28
C CYS A 77 0.67 -2.16 15.13
N ALA A 78 1.13 -3.37 14.93
CA ALA A 78 2.52 -3.72 15.21
C ALA A 78 3.47 -2.94 14.27
N PHE A 79 2.94 -2.41 13.18
CA PHE A 79 3.55 -1.49 12.24
C PHE A 79 3.15 -0.06 12.65
N GLN A 80 4.11 0.80 12.84
CA GLN A 80 3.84 2.14 13.33
C GLN A 80 3.12 2.99 12.26
N PHE A 81 2.16 3.76 12.70
CA PHE A 81 1.43 4.68 11.82
C PHE A 81 2.36 5.65 11.09
N THR A 82 3.40 6.11 11.77
CA THR A 82 4.43 6.97 11.17
C THR A 82 5.14 6.30 10.00
N ASP A 83 5.38 5.01 10.09
CA ASP A 83 6.02 4.27 8.98
C ASP A 83 5.12 4.24 7.75
N LEU A 84 3.82 4.14 7.94
CA LEU A 84 2.87 4.21 6.84
C LEU A 84 2.89 5.59 6.18
N ILE A 85 2.89 6.65 6.97
CA ILE A 85 3.01 8.03 6.47
C ILE A 85 4.29 8.19 5.67
N ASN A 86 5.39 7.69 6.20
CA ASN A 86 6.71 7.78 5.55
C ASN A 86 6.75 6.99 4.24
N LEU A 87 6.08 5.85 4.20
CA LEU A 87 5.97 5.05 2.99
C LEU A 87 5.16 5.77 1.90
N VAL A 88 4.05 6.37 2.27
CA VAL A 88 3.25 7.19 1.34
C VAL A 88 4.09 8.33 0.78
N TRP A 89 4.83 9.01 1.66
CA TRP A 89 5.75 10.07 1.24
C TRP A 89 6.76 9.56 0.20
N ALA A 90 7.36 8.40 0.43
CA ALA A 90 8.35 7.83 -0.49
C ALA A 90 7.74 7.54 -1.86
N PHE A 91 6.51 7.04 -1.92
CA PHE A 91 5.81 6.84 -3.18
C PHE A 91 5.49 8.16 -3.89
N CYS A 92 5.13 9.18 -3.13
CA CYS A 92 4.89 10.52 -3.70
C CYS A 92 6.18 11.10 -4.26
N LYS A 93 7.28 10.97 -3.55
CA LYS A 93 8.59 11.46 -4.00
C LYS A 93 9.10 10.66 -5.20
N ALA A 94 8.80 9.37 -5.28
CA ALA A 94 9.15 8.57 -6.45
C ALA A 94 8.40 9.04 -7.71
N TYR A 95 7.20 9.57 -7.54
CA TYR A 95 6.45 10.18 -8.63
C TYR A 95 6.95 11.58 -8.97
N ASP A 96 7.17 12.40 -7.95
CA ASP A 96 7.57 13.81 -8.09
C ASP A 96 8.75 14.10 -7.17
N ASP A 97 9.94 14.17 -7.78
CA ASP A 97 11.19 14.44 -7.06
C ASP A 97 11.20 15.79 -6.33
N GLY A 98 10.33 16.71 -6.73
CA GLY A 98 10.14 17.99 -6.06
C GLY A 98 9.34 17.93 -4.77
N THR A 99 8.88 16.73 -4.35
CA THR A 99 8.17 16.56 -3.08
C THR A 99 9.04 17.01 -1.91
N GLU A 100 8.49 17.82 -1.01
CA GLU A 100 9.21 18.38 0.13
C GLU A 100 9.66 17.29 1.10
N ASP A 101 10.55 17.64 2.04
CA ASP A 101 10.97 16.75 3.11
C ASP A 101 9.77 16.23 3.90
N PRO A 102 9.84 15.00 4.45
CA PRO A 102 8.71 14.40 5.14
C PRO A 102 8.10 15.28 6.24
N ASN A 103 8.95 15.98 7.00
CA ASN A 103 8.49 16.83 8.09
C ASN A 103 7.67 18.03 7.62
N LYS A 104 7.99 18.55 6.44
CA LYS A 104 7.23 19.66 5.83
C LYS A 104 6.02 19.12 5.09
N TRP A 105 6.22 18.04 4.36
CA TRP A 105 5.18 17.43 3.54
C TRP A 105 3.98 17.00 4.38
N VAL A 106 4.21 16.38 5.53
CA VAL A 106 3.15 15.85 6.38
C VAL A 106 2.25 16.95 6.98
N ARG A 107 2.79 18.16 7.13
CA ARG A 107 2.07 19.27 7.75
C ARG A 107 0.96 19.84 6.89
N GLN A 108 0.92 19.50 5.61
CA GLN A 108 -0.15 19.95 4.71
C GLN A 108 -1.46 19.17 4.91
N PHE A 109 -1.42 18.06 5.65
CA PHE A 109 -2.56 17.18 5.82
C PHE A 109 -3.18 17.34 7.21
N ASP A 110 -4.48 17.59 7.25
CA ASP A 110 -5.26 17.59 8.49
C ASP A 110 -5.86 16.20 8.76
N GLU A 111 -5.98 15.39 7.73
CA GLU A 111 -6.50 14.04 7.83
C GLU A 111 -5.71 13.09 6.94
N PHE A 112 -5.66 11.83 7.35
CA PHE A 112 -4.97 10.77 6.61
C PHE A 112 -5.86 9.53 6.63
N PRO A 113 -6.88 9.48 5.76
CA PRO A 113 -7.92 8.46 5.83
C PRO A 113 -7.38 7.09 5.45
N LEU A 114 -7.23 6.21 6.43
CA LEU A 114 -6.65 4.88 6.25
C LEU A 114 -7.50 3.98 5.35
N ASP A 115 -8.81 4.17 5.37
CA ASP A 115 -9.73 3.43 4.51
C ASP A 115 -9.51 3.69 3.01
N ILE A 116 -8.96 4.86 2.68
CA ILE A 116 -8.61 5.24 1.31
C ILE A 116 -7.16 4.90 1.00
N ILE A 117 -6.26 5.18 1.95
CA ILE A 117 -4.81 5.08 1.75
C ILE A 117 -4.34 3.63 1.76
N ALA A 118 -4.80 2.82 2.71
CA ALA A 118 -4.29 1.46 2.89
C ALA A 118 -4.52 0.57 1.65
N PRO A 119 -5.71 0.55 1.02
CA PRO A 119 -5.89 -0.24 -0.21
C PRO A 119 -4.96 0.19 -1.34
N ALA A 120 -4.74 1.51 -1.48
CA ALA A 120 -3.85 2.05 -2.51
C ALA A 120 -2.41 1.60 -2.28
N ILE A 121 -1.93 1.67 -1.05
CA ILE A 121 -0.59 1.23 -0.69
C ILE A 121 -0.41 -0.27 -0.93
N PHE A 122 -1.38 -1.09 -0.53
CA PHE A 122 -1.33 -2.53 -0.77
C PHE A 122 -1.28 -2.85 -2.26
N GLU A 123 -2.05 -2.13 -3.08
CA GLU A 123 -2.01 -2.32 -4.53
C GLU A 123 -0.63 -1.96 -5.10
N LEU A 124 -0.06 -0.83 -4.69
CA LEU A 124 1.26 -0.41 -5.14
C LEU A 124 2.34 -1.41 -4.73
N LEU A 125 2.29 -1.90 -3.50
CA LEU A 125 3.26 -2.87 -3.00
C LEU A 125 3.12 -4.22 -3.70
N THR A 126 1.91 -4.75 -3.82
CA THR A 126 1.70 -6.05 -4.45
C THR A 126 2.10 -6.04 -5.92
N LYS A 127 1.73 -5.00 -6.65
CA LYS A 127 2.10 -4.90 -8.08
C LYS A 127 3.56 -4.58 -8.29
N GLY A 128 4.23 -4.02 -7.30
CA GLY A 128 5.65 -3.70 -7.38
C GLY A 128 6.58 -4.82 -6.91
N LEU A 129 6.16 -5.60 -5.92
CA LEU A 129 7.01 -6.62 -5.27
C LEU A 129 6.67 -8.04 -5.63
N ILE A 130 5.49 -8.29 -6.22
CA ILE A 130 5.06 -9.62 -6.64
C ILE A 130 4.93 -9.61 -8.15
N SER A 131 5.52 -10.62 -8.81
CA SER A 131 5.47 -10.70 -10.27
C SER A 131 4.04 -10.84 -10.77
N SER A 132 3.76 -10.30 -11.94
CA SER A 132 2.46 -10.43 -12.59
C SER A 132 2.04 -11.89 -12.76
N LYS A 133 3.02 -12.76 -13.04
CA LYS A 133 2.79 -14.21 -13.15
C LYS A 133 2.30 -14.79 -11.82
N ASN A 134 2.93 -14.44 -10.72
CA ASN A 134 2.56 -14.96 -9.39
C ASN A 134 1.21 -14.43 -8.93
N LEU A 135 0.89 -13.17 -9.24
CA LEU A 135 -0.43 -12.62 -8.95
C LEU A 135 -1.53 -13.37 -9.71
N LYS A 136 -1.31 -13.66 -10.98
CA LYS A 136 -2.25 -14.44 -11.79
C LYS A 136 -2.39 -15.87 -11.29
N SER A 137 -1.30 -16.49 -10.89
CA SER A 137 -1.32 -17.85 -10.32
C SER A 137 -2.11 -17.89 -9.03
N LEU A 138 -1.95 -16.90 -8.17
CA LEU A 138 -2.70 -16.78 -6.92
C LEU A 138 -4.20 -16.67 -7.22
N GLN A 139 -4.58 -15.85 -8.16
CA GLN A 139 -5.96 -15.64 -8.56
C GLN A 139 -6.60 -16.90 -9.15
N ARG A 140 -5.82 -17.70 -9.90
CA ARG A 140 -6.31 -18.93 -10.51
C ARG A 140 -6.50 -20.07 -9.52
N VAL A 141 -5.58 -20.22 -8.60
CA VAL A 141 -5.57 -21.35 -7.67
C VAL A 141 -6.73 -21.29 -6.71
N THR A 142 -7.07 -20.13 -6.25
CA THR A 142 -8.08 -19.96 -5.22
C THR A 142 -9.48 -20.37 -5.65
N PRO A 143 -10.00 -20.01 -6.83
CA PRO A 143 -11.34 -20.45 -7.25
C PRO A 143 -11.46 -21.96 -7.45
N MET A 144 -10.37 -22.63 -7.76
CA MET A 144 -10.36 -24.07 -8.07
C MET A 144 -10.54 -24.95 -6.85
N LYS A 145 -10.45 -24.40 -5.67
CA LYS A 145 -10.57 -25.13 -4.41
C LYS A 145 -12.00 -25.15 -3.88
N ALA A 146 -12.87 -24.47 -4.55
CA ALA A 146 -14.27 -24.39 -4.14
C ALA A 146 -15.02 -25.69 -4.41
#